data_069f5aa3fee57225105a89dedf87dae0
#
_entry.id   069f5aa3fee57225105a89dedf87dae0
#
_cell.length_a   1.000
_cell.length_b   1.000
_cell.length_c   1.000
_cell.angle_alpha   90.00
_cell.angle_beta   90.00
_cell.angle_gamma   90.00
#
_symmetry.space_group_name_H-M   'P 1'
#
loop_
_entity.id
_entity.type
_entity.pdbx_description
1 polymer ?
#
loop_
_entity_poly.entity_id
_entity_poly.type
_entity_poly.pdbx_seq_one_letter_code
_entity_poly.pdbx_strand_id
1 'polypeptide(L)'
;MQLYTIGEAAQLLRVSTDTARRWADAGRFPTRRDGTRRMVEGVHLAAFCAELAREAAEDAGEASTSARNALPGIVTAVTLGEVAAQVEIQAGPHRVVSLLTREAVEELGLAVGVRAVARVKSTSVHIDVD
;
A
#
# COMPACT_ATOMS: atom_id res chain seq x y z
N MET A 1 -9.44 23.49 -6.76
CA MET A 1 -9.37 22.66 -5.54
C MET A 1 -10.02 21.31 -5.81
N GLN A 2 -9.32 20.23 -5.54
CA GLN A 2 -9.86 18.88 -5.73
C GLN A 2 -10.70 18.49 -4.52
N LEU A 3 -11.93 18.05 -4.75
CA LEU A 3 -12.85 17.57 -3.70
C LEU A 3 -13.23 16.13 -3.99
N TYR A 4 -13.36 15.33 -2.93
CA TYR A 4 -13.78 13.94 -3.02
C TYR A 4 -15.00 13.70 -2.14
N THR A 5 -15.92 12.85 -2.59
CA THR A 5 -16.98 12.33 -1.72
C THR A 5 -16.39 11.34 -0.74
N ILE A 6 -17.12 11.00 0.32
CA ILE A 6 -16.69 9.96 1.27
C ILE A 6 -16.49 8.62 0.55
N GLY A 7 -17.35 8.29 -0.42
CA GLY A 7 -17.22 7.07 -1.22
C GLY A 7 -15.95 7.06 -2.08
N GLU A 8 -15.63 8.19 -2.71
CA GLU A 8 -14.40 8.32 -3.50
C GLU A 8 -13.15 8.24 -2.60
N ALA A 9 -13.20 8.89 -1.44
CA ALA A 9 -12.11 8.80 -0.45
C ALA A 9 -11.90 7.35 0.00
N ALA A 10 -12.99 6.61 0.27
CA ALA A 10 -12.93 5.21 0.66
C ALA A 10 -12.24 4.37 -0.43
N GLN A 11 -12.54 4.61 -1.70
CA GLN A 11 -11.91 3.91 -2.82
C GLN A 11 -10.39 4.19 -2.87
N LEU A 12 -10.00 5.44 -2.70
CA LEU A 12 -8.58 5.82 -2.68
C LEU A 12 -7.84 5.21 -1.49
N LEU A 13 -8.49 5.16 -0.33
CA LEU A 13 -7.94 4.58 0.90
C LEU A 13 -8.01 3.05 0.93
N ARG A 14 -8.73 2.45 -0.01
CA ARG A 14 -8.97 1.00 -0.08
C ARG A 14 -9.65 0.46 1.17
N VAL A 15 -10.64 1.17 1.65
CA VAL A 15 -11.47 0.76 2.80
C VAL A 15 -12.94 0.85 2.40
N SER A 16 -13.82 0.30 3.24
CA SER A 16 -15.26 0.42 3.03
C SER A 16 -15.71 1.87 3.26
N THR A 17 -16.83 2.25 2.64
CA THR A 17 -17.43 3.57 2.86
C THR A 17 -17.76 3.78 4.34
N ASP A 18 -18.21 2.74 5.03
CA ASP A 18 -18.51 2.81 6.47
C ASP A 18 -17.26 3.10 7.30
N THR A 19 -16.13 2.49 6.96
CA THR A 19 -14.86 2.77 7.63
C THR A 19 -14.42 4.21 7.41
N ALA A 20 -14.48 4.69 6.16
CA ALA A 20 -14.14 6.08 5.83
C ALA A 20 -15.05 7.06 6.57
N ARG A 21 -16.36 6.77 6.65
CA ARG A 21 -17.33 7.59 7.37
C ARG A 21 -17.01 7.64 8.86
N ARG A 22 -16.67 6.51 9.47
CA ARG A 22 -16.28 6.46 10.89
C ARG A 22 -15.02 7.28 11.15
N TRP A 23 -14.04 7.21 10.26
CA TRP A 23 -12.82 8.01 10.39
C TRP A 23 -13.11 9.51 10.29
N ALA A 24 -13.98 9.89 9.35
CA ALA A 24 -14.40 11.27 9.20
C ALA A 24 -15.15 11.75 10.45
N ASP A 25 -16.06 10.93 10.98
CA ASP A 25 -16.83 11.23 12.19
C ASP A 25 -15.92 11.35 13.42
N ALA A 26 -14.86 10.57 13.47
CA ALA A 26 -13.86 10.63 14.54
C ALA A 26 -12.88 11.80 14.38
N GLY A 27 -13.01 12.58 13.33
CA GLY A 27 -12.15 13.76 13.09
C GLY A 27 -10.76 13.43 12.60
N ARG A 28 -10.55 12.24 12.05
CA ARG A 28 -9.22 11.85 11.57
C ARG A 28 -8.78 12.63 10.33
N PHE A 29 -9.74 13.14 9.57
CA PHE A 29 -9.51 14.13 8.52
C PHE A 29 -10.70 15.07 8.45
N PRO A 30 -10.48 16.37 8.14
CA PRO A 30 -11.57 17.32 8.09
C PRO A 30 -12.46 17.10 6.86
N THR A 31 -13.74 17.38 7.04
CA THR A 31 -14.72 17.32 5.96
C THR A 31 -15.46 18.65 5.86
N ARG A 32 -16.09 18.89 4.73
CA ARG A 32 -16.93 20.06 4.52
C ARG A 32 -18.21 19.67 3.79
N ARG A 33 -19.22 20.48 3.92
CA ARG A 33 -20.48 20.32 3.19
C ARG A 33 -20.42 21.08 1.87
N ASP A 34 -20.85 20.41 0.80
CA ASP A 34 -21.08 21.01 -0.50
C ASP A 34 -22.54 20.68 -0.86
N GLY A 35 -23.44 21.61 -0.56
CA GLY A 35 -24.87 21.34 -0.56
C GLY A 35 -25.23 20.33 0.52
N THR A 36 -25.85 19.21 0.15
CA THR A 36 -26.20 18.13 1.07
C THR A 36 -25.11 17.05 1.17
N ARG A 37 -24.06 17.16 0.35
CA ARG A 37 -23.00 16.16 0.29
C ARG A 37 -21.85 16.50 1.23
N ARG A 38 -21.32 15.48 1.88
CA ARG A 38 -20.12 15.61 2.70
C ARG A 38 -18.90 15.33 1.82
N MET A 39 -17.98 16.28 1.80
CA MET A 39 -16.80 16.24 0.92
C MET A 39 -15.50 16.33 1.72
N VAL A 40 -14.44 15.81 1.14
CA VAL A 40 -13.07 15.90 1.67
C VAL A 40 -12.22 16.67 0.66
N GLU A 41 -11.51 17.68 1.13
CA GLU A 41 -10.54 18.37 0.27
C GLU A 41 -9.34 17.46 0.01
N GLY A 42 -8.85 17.45 -1.22
CA GLY A 42 -7.73 16.59 -1.63
C GLY A 42 -6.48 16.77 -0.76
N VAL A 43 -6.18 18.00 -0.36
CA VAL A 43 -5.01 18.28 0.50
C VAL A 43 -5.14 17.65 1.88
N HIS A 44 -6.36 17.58 2.42
CA HIS A 44 -6.61 16.94 3.72
C HIS A 44 -6.59 15.41 3.59
N LEU A 45 -7.12 14.89 2.50
CA LEU A 45 -7.05 13.46 2.22
C LEU A 45 -5.62 13.01 2.03
N ALA A 46 -4.82 13.80 1.29
CA ALA A 46 -3.40 13.51 1.09
C ALA A 46 -2.62 13.49 2.41
N ALA A 47 -2.89 14.44 3.31
CA ALA A 47 -2.24 14.48 4.63
C ALA A 47 -2.58 13.23 5.45
N PHE A 48 -3.83 12.79 5.42
CA PHE A 48 -4.25 11.57 6.09
C PHE A 48 -3.58 10.32 5.47
N CYS A 49 -3.48 10.26 4.14
CA CYS A 49 -2.75 9.18 3.46
C CYS A 49 -1.29 9.12 3.90
N ALA A 50 -0.64 10.27 4.06
CA ALA A 50 0.75 10.34 4.54
C ALA A 50 0.87 9.79 5.97
N GLU A 51 -0.11 10.01 6.83
CA GLU A 51 -0.17 9.42 8.18
C GLU A 51 -0.23 7.90 8.11
N LEU A 52 -1.14 7.35 7.29
CA LEU A 52 -1.28 5.91 7.10
C LEU A 52 0.01 5.30 6.55
N ALA A 53 0.69 6.01 5.64
CA ALA A 53 1.97 5.55 5.08
C ALA A 53 3.05 5.46 6.15
N ARG A 54 3.09 6.39 7.11
CA ARG A 54 4.05 6.33 8.23
C ARG A 54 3.78 5.11 9.11
N GLU A 55 2.52 4.82 9.41
CA GLU A 55 2.13 3.63 10.18
C GLU A 55 2.55 2.34 9.46
N ALA A 56 2.33 2.27 8.16
CA ALA A 56 2.73 1.12 7.34
C ALA A 56 4.25 0.96 7.28
N ALA A 57 5.00 2.05 7.26
CA ALA A 57 6.47 2.03 7.27
C ALA A 57 7.00 1.44 8.59
N GLU A 58 6.35 1.73 9.72
CA GLU A 58 6.69 1.11 11.01
C GLU A 58 6.49 -0.40 10.97
N ASP A 59 5.41 -0.86 10.33
CA ASP A 59 5.13 -2.30 10.16
C ASP A 59 6.15 -3.00 9.27
N ALA A 60 6.75 -2.29 8.32
CA ALA A 60 7.80 -2.85 7.45
C ALA A 60 9.12 -3.11 8.21
N GLY A 61 9.29 -2.46 9.37
CA GLY A 61 10.50 -2.55 10.17
C GLY A 61 11.66 -1.76 9.61
N GLU A 62 12.79 -1.80 10.31
CA GLU A 62 14.00 -1.11 9.91
C GLU A 62 14.84 -2.00 8.99
N ALA A 63 15.46 -1.38 8.00
CA ALA A 63 16.43 -2.04 7.14
C ALA A 63 17.43 -1.02 6.60
N SER A 64 18.69 -1.45 6.47
CA SER A 64 19.73 -0.65 5.82
C SER A 64 19.61 -0.87 4.31
N THR A 65 18.89 0.02 3.65
CA THR A 65 18.61 -0.12 2.22
C THR A 65 18.49 1.25 1.56
N SER A 66 18.82 1.31 0.28
CA SER A 66 18.58 2.50 -0.55
C SER A 66 17.16 2.55 -1.11
N ALA A 67 16.39 1.48 -0.97
CA ALA A 67 15.01 1.45 -1.42
C ALA A 67 14.14 2.34 -0.51
N ARG A 68 13.30 3.17 -1.11
CA ARG A 68 12.42 4.10 -0.37
C ARG A 68 10.99 3.59 -0.26
N ASN A 69 10.66 2.55 -1.02
CA ASN A 69 9.31 1.96 -1.02
C ASN A 69 9.35 0.61 -0.32
N ALA A 70 8.51 0.45 0.69
CA ALA A 70 8.40 -0.79 1.44
C ALA A 70 6.93 -1.17 1.57
N LEU A 71 6.58 -2.38 1.13
CA LEU A 71 5.22 -2.89 1.12
C LEU A 71 5.18 -4.20 1.91
N PRO A 72 4.82 -4.15 3.20
CA PRO A 72 4.67 -5.36 4.00
C PRO A 72 3.49 -6.19 3.51
N GLY A 73 3.66 -7.49 3.46
CA GLY A 73 2.61 -8.36 2.99
C GLY A 73 2.88 -9.83 3.27
N ILE A 74 2.16 -10.67 2.55
CA ILE A 74 2.24 -12.12 2.66
C ILE A 74 2.52 -12.72 1.28
N VAL A 75 3.39 -13.71 1.24
CA VAL A 75 3.67 -14.43 0.00
C VAL A 75 2.45 -15.26 -0.39
N THR A 76 1.94 -15.05 -1.60
CA THR A 76 0.75 -15.73 -2.12
C THR A 76 1.07 -16.77 -3.18
N ALA A 77 2.21 -16.64 -3.87
CA ALA A 77 2.61 -17.61 -4.89
C ALA A 77 4.12 -17.62 -5.05
N VAL A 78 4.66 -18.80 -5.29
CA VAL A 78 6.10 -19.00 -5.62
C VAL A 78 6.16 -19.95 -6.81
N THR A 79 6.75 -19.50 -7.92
CA THR A 79 6.98 -20.32 -9.10
C THR A 79 8.49 -20.49 -9.27
N LEU A 80 8.97 -21.72 -9.08
CA LEU A 80 10.40 -22.03 -9.14
C LEU A 80 10.81 -22.52 -10.52
N GLY A 81 11.82 -21.91 -11.09
CA GLY A 81 12.58 -22.42 -12.22
C GLY A 81 13.92 -22.96 -11.73
N GLU A 82 14.75 -23.41 -12.63
CA GLU A 82 16.09 -23.93 -12.26
C GLU A 82 17.02 -22.85 -11.73
N VAL A 83 16.96 -21.66 -12.30
CA VAL A 83 17.83 -20.53 -11.94
C VAL A 83 17.02 -19.36 -11.36
N ALA A 84 15.89 -19.04 -11.97
CA ALA A 84 15.04 -17.92 -11.60
C ALA A 84 13.75 -18.41 -10.93
N ALA A 85 13.14 -17.52 -10.18
CA ALA A 85 11.86 -17.76 -9.52
C ALA A 85 11.00 -16.50 -9.56
N GLN A 86 9.70 -16.67 -9.62
CA GLN A 86 8.75 -15.58 -9.49
C GLN A 86 8.04 -15.70 -8.15
N VAL A 87 8.03 -14.63 -7.38
CA VAL A 87 7.36 -14.56 -6.08
C VAL A 87 6.29 -13.47 -6.14
N GLU A 88 5.09 -13.79 -5.70
CA GLU A 88 4.02 -12.82 -5.59
C GLU A 88 3.72 -12.58 -4.13
N ILE A 89 3.53 -11.31 -3.79
CA ILE A 89 3.21 -10.86 -2.44
C ILE A 89 1.93 -10.03 -2.51
N GLN A 90 1.02 -10.27 -1.58
CA GLN A 90 -0.15 -9.43 -1.39
C GLN A 90 0.14 -8.44 -0.27
N ALA A 91 0.22 -7.16 -0.60
CA ALA A 91 0.46 -6.07 0.35
C ALA A 91 -0.81 -5.21 0.42
N GLY A 92 -1.60 -5.42 1.48
CA GLY A 92 -2.94 -4.84 1.54
C GLY A 92 -3.78 -5.33 0.34
N PRO A 93 -4.39 -4.43 -0.45
CA PRO A 93 -5.13 -4.83 -1.65
C PRO A 93 -4.24 -4.96 -2.89
N HIS A 94 -2.92 -4.79 -2.77
CA HIS A 94 -2.01 -4.71 -3.91
C HIS A 94 -1.20 -5.99 -4.09
N ARG A 95 -1.16 -6.45 -5.33
CA ARG A 95 -0.33 -7.58 -5.75
C ARG A 95 1.01 -7.04 -6.21
N VAL A 96 2.09 -7.55 -5.63
CA VAL A 96 3.47 -7.19 -6.02
C VAL A 96 4.14 -8.44 -6.55
N VAL A 97 4.76 -8.34 -7.72
CA VAL A 97 5.45 -9.45 -8.37
C VAL A 97 6.95 -9.17 -8.36
N SER A 98 7.74 -10.13 -7.93
CA SER A 98 9.19 -10.06 -7.91
C SER A 98 9.80 -11.22 -8.66
N LEU A 99 10.82 -10.94 -9.46
CA LEU A 99 11.63 -11.95 -10.11
C LEU A 99 12.96 -12.05 -9.36
N LEU A 100 13.24 -13.21 -8.82
CA LEU A 100 14.42 -13.48 -7.98
C LEU A 100 15.19 -14.66 -8.55
N THR A 101 16.39 -14.90 -8.02
CA THR A 101 17.06 -16.15 -8.25
C THR A 101 16.43 -17.24 -7.39
N ARG A 102 16.44 -18.46 -7.83
CA ARG A 102 16.01 -19.61 -7.04
C ARG A 102 16.78 -19.68 -5.72
N GLU A 103 18.08 -19.43 -5.78
CA GLU A 103 18.95 -19.39 -4.60
C GLU A 103 18.44 -18.39 -3.56
N ALA A 104 18.04 -17.18 -3.99
CA ALA A 104 17.51 -16.15 -3.07
C ALA A 104 16.22 -16.61 -2.40
N VAL A 105 15.33 -17.27 -3.15
CA VAL A 105 14.08 -17.82 -2.59
C VAL A 105 14.38 -18.83 -1.49
N GLU A 106 15.35 -19.71 -1.72
CA GLU A 106 15.77 -20.73 -0.76
C GLU A 106 16.42 -20.12 0.48
N GLU A 107 17.35 -19.18 0.28
CA GLU A 107 18.05 -18.48 1.38
C GLU A 107 17.09 -17.70 2.27
N LEU A 108 16.11 -17.02 1.68
CA LEU A 108 15.13 -16.23 2.41
C LEU A 108 13.99 -17.07 2.97
N GLY A 109 13.90 -18.34 2.61
CA GLY A 109 12.83 -19.22 3.07
C GLY A 109 11.45 -18.79 2.59
N LEU A 110 11.36 -18.26 1.36
CA LEU A 110 10.10 -17.79 0.83
C LEU A 110 9.20 -18.96 0.43
N ALA A 111 8.00 -18.96 0.99
CA ALA A 111 6.97 -19.95 0.71
C ALA A 111 5.61 -19.29 0.90
N VAL A 112 4.57 -19.85 0.29
CA VAL A 112 3.21 -19.35 0.48
C VAL A 112 2.88 -19.28 1.96
N GLY A 113 2.36 -18.11 2.41
CA GLY A 113 2.00 -17.88 3.80
C GLY A 113 3.08 -17.19 4.64
N VAL A 114 4.29 -17.05 4.12
CA VAL A 114 5.38 -16.37 4.83
C VAL A 114 5.18 -14.85 4.74
N ARG A 115 5.35 -14.16 5.86
CA ARG A 115 5.35 -12.69 5.88
C ARG A 115 6.63 -12.19 5.21
N ALA A 116 6.48 -11.19 4.36
CA ALA A 116 7.61 -10.60 3.64
C ALA A 116 7.34 -9.13 3.35
N VAL A 117 8.41 -8.38 3.11
CA VAL A 117 8.33 -6.97 2.72
C VAL A 117 8.89 -6.83 1.32
N ALA A 118 8.07 -6.32 0.40
CA ALA A 118 8.54 -5.96 -0.93
C ALA A 118 9.16 -4.57 -0.87
N ARG A 119 10.41 -4.44 -1.32
CA ARG A 119 11.10 -3.15 -1.35
C ARG A 119 11.44 -2.80 -2.78
N VAL A 120 11.18 -1.55 -3.15
CA VAL A 120 11.40 -1.07 -4.52
C VAL A 120 12.17 0.25 -4.46
N LYS A 121 13.28 0.31 -5.19
CA LYS A 121 14.03 1.56 -5.31
C LYS A 121 13.19 2.60 -6.05
N SER A 122 13.30 3.86 -5.63
CA SER A 122 12.59 4.98 -6.25
C SER A 122 12.77 5.05 -7.76
N THR A 123 13.95 4.69 -8.24
CA THR A 123 14.30 4.69 -9.65
C THR A 123 13.56 3.64 -10.48
N SER A 124 12.94 2.66 -9.83
CA SER A 124 12.20 1.58 -10.50
C SER A 124 10.69 1.76 -10.47
N VAL A 125 10.21 2.88 -9.91
CA VAL A 125 8.77 3.15 -9.80
C VAL A 125 8.35 4.09 -10.92
N HIS A 126 7.35 3.68 -11.69
CA HIS A 126 6.75 4.48 -12.76
C HIS A 126 5.44 5.09 -12.25
N ILE A 127 5.12 6.29 -12.70
CA ILE A 127 3.91 7.01 -12.29
C ILE A 127 3.03 7.23 -13.53
N ASP A 128 1.78 6.82 -13.41
CA ASP A 128 0.76 7.07 -14.41
C ASP A 128 -0.34 7.95 -13.79
N VAL A 129 -0.98 8.73 -14.61
CA VAL A 129 -2.11 9.58 -14.19
C VAL A 129 -3.27 9.33 -15.16
N ASP A 130 -4.49 9.27 -14.61
CA ASP A 130 -5.73 9.10 -15.38
C ASP A 130 -5.99 10.29 -16.31
#